data_1da69c01d5d11b71dce52db6d8567261
#
_entry.id   1da69c01d5d11b71dce52db6d8567261
#
_cell.length_a   1.000
_cell.length_b   1.000
_cell.length_c   1.000
_cell.angle_alpha   90.00
_cell.angle_beta   90.00
_cell.angle_gamma   90.00
#
_symmetry.space_group_name_H-M   'P 1'
#
loop_
_entity.id
_entity.type
_entity.pdbx_description
1 polymer ?
#
loop_
_entity_poly.entity_id
_entity_poly.type
_entity_poly.pdbx_seq_one_letter_code
_entity_poly.pdbx_strand_id
1 'polypeptide(L)'
;MILKRVLLVCALGLVTAAAAHATDITPGSMVAGAPLSYGGTLVGFVQGSITAPTFTANYSEAAFSDPANVYCPGCIDFVYLVQNTGTVGTIEHLTGFNYASFLTNVGYSLFAGAQAPSMVTRTSDGSVIDFNFLGGSDIPAGLYSDFLVVQTNATAVTPGLISIEDGSAGNATGLAPASPVPEPASFLLLGTGLIGIAGVAKRKFGF
;
A
#
# COMPACT_ATOMS: atom_id res chain seq x y z
N MET A 1 30.31 11.97 -52.97
CA MET A 1 30.14 13.02 -51.94
C MET A 1 28.78 12.90 -51.22
N ILE A 2 28.17 11.70 -51.16
CA ILE A 2 26.85 11.44 -50.58
C ILE A 2 26.93 10.54 -49.32
N LEU A 3 28.08 9.90 -49.08
CA LEU A 3 28.22 8.89 -47.99
C LEU A 3 28.58 9.49 -46.61
N LYS A 4 28.77 10.80 -46.49
CA LYS A 4 29.10 11.49 -45.21
C LYS A 4 27.89 12.13 -44.49
N ARG A 5 26.70 12.06 -45.05
CA ARG A 5 25.50 12.68 -44.47
C ARG A 5 24.51 11.70 -43.78
N VAL A 6 24.77 10.40 -43.83
CA VAL A 6 23.87 9.38 -43.22
C VAL A 6 24.30 9.01 -41.79
N LEU A 7 25.50 9.40 -41.34
CA LEU A 7 26.01 9.03 -40.01
C LEU A 7 25.67 10.03 -38.90
N LEU A 8 24.87 11.07 -39.16
CA LEU A 8 24.58 12.12 -38.17
C LEU A 8 23.12 12.14 -37.68
N VAL A 9 22.30 11.14 -38.04
CA VAL A 9 20.88 11.10 -37.65
C VAL A 9 20.57 9.99 -36.64
N CYS A 10 21.52 9.11 -36.33
CA CYS A 10 21.29 8.02 -35.34
C CYS A 10 21.70 8.35 -33.90
N ALA A 11 22.03 9.59 -33.57
CA ALA A 11 22.55 9.96 -32.24
C ALA A 11 21.57 10.78 -31.39
N LEU A 12 20.30 10.87 -31.75
CA LEU A 12 19.31 11.65 -30.96
C LEU A 12 18.08 10.81 -30.64
N GLY A 13 18.21 9.86 -29.75
CA GLY A 13 17.08 9.01 -29.32
C GLY A 13 17.31 8.28 -28.00
N LEU A 14 18.26 8.72 -27.16
CA LEU A 14 18.23 8.34 -25.76
C LEU A 14 17.19 9.23 -25.05
N VAL A 15 15.93 8.86 -25.18
CA VAL A 15 14.93 9.25 -24.17
C VAL A 15 15.36 8.50 -22.91
N THR A 16 16.02 9.19 -22.00
CA THR A 16 16.14 8.74 -20.61
C THR A 16 14.73 8.65 -20.07
N ALA A 17 14.14 7.47 -20.08
CA ALA A 17 13.02 7.18 -19.22
C ALA A 17 13.54 7.49 -17.81
N ALA A 18 13.13 8.64 -17.25
CA ALA A 18 13.29 8.91 -15.84
C ALA A 18 12.52 7.77 -15.16
N ALA A 19 13.25 6.81 -14.59
CA ALA A 19 12.66 5.85 -13.73
C ALA A 19 11.97 6.67 -12.63
N ALA A 20 10.64 6.58 -12.56
CA ALA A 20 9.89 7.12 -11.43
C ALA A 20 10.43 6.37 -10.21
N HIS A 21 11.30 7.02 -9.45
CA HIS A 21 11.83 6.45 -8.22
C HIS A 21 10.71 6.51 -7.20
N ALA A 22 10.14 5.37 -6.94
CA ALA A 22 9.40 5.09 -5.75
C ALA A 22 10.16 5.65 -4.54
N THR A 23 9.47 6.35 -3.65
CA THR A 23 10.12 7.06 -2.56
C THR A 23 9.92 6.30 -1.26
N ASP A 24 11.02 5.69 -0.80
CA ASP A 24 11.06 5.05 0.51
C ASP A 24 10.77 6.09 1.60
N ILE A 25 9.74 5.85 2.42
CA ILE A 25 9.34 6.78 3.47
C ILE A 25 9.70 6.22 4.85
N THR A 26 10.72 6.78 5.46
CA THR A 26 11.15 6.37 6.80
C THR A 26 10.25 6.95 7.90
N PRO A 27 10.15 6.32 9.09
CA PRO A 27 9.42 6.89 10.20
C PRO A 27 9.85 8.33 10.51
N GLY A 28 8.88 9.22 10.71
CA GLY A 28 9.08 10.64 10.98
C GLY A 28 9.43 11.50 9.76
N SER A 29 9.36 10.93 8.54
CA SER A 29 9.67 11.68 7.31
C SER A 29 8.42 12.08 6.53
N MET A 30 8.64 12.97 5.56
CA MET A 30 7.65 13.36 4.56
C MET A 30 8.29 13.37 3.17
N VAL A 31 7.50 13.06 2.16
CA VAL A 31 7.93 13.05 0.75
C VAL A 31 6.85 13.69 -0.12
N ALA A 32 7.24 14.32 -1.22
CA ALA A 32 6.28 14.79 -2.22
C ALA A 32 5.55 13.59 -2.85
N GLY A 33 4.28 13.78 -3.20
CA GLY A 33 3.55 12.78 -4.00
C GLY A 33 4.29 12.51 -5.32
N ALA A 34 4.52 11.24 -5.63
CA ALA A 34 5.21 10.81 -6.83
C ALA A 34 4.50 9.61 -7.48
N PRO A 35 4.56 9.47 -8.81
CA PRO A 35 3.99 8.30 -9.48
C PRO A 35 4.61 6.99 -9.00
N LEU A 36 3.76 6.02 -8.69
CA LEU A 36 4.14 4.67 -8.27
C LEU A 36 3.18 3.66 -8.88
N SER A 37 3.71 2.63 -9.51
CA SER A 37 2.91 1.52 -10.04
C SER A 37 2.67 0.47 -8.96
N TYR A 38 1.58 -0.25 -9.10
CA TYR A 38 1.22 -1.43 -8.32
C TYR A 38 0.73 -2.54 -9.26
N GLY A 39 0.68 -3.78 -8.77
CA GLY A 39 0.22 -4.88 -9.62
C GLY A 39 0.09 -6.20 -8.89
N GLY A 40 0.02 -7.29 -9.65
CA GLY A 40 -0.02 -8.63 -9.12
C GLY A 40 -1.42 -9.19 -8.88
N THR A 41 -1.55 -10.09 -7.90
CA THR A 41 -2.80 -10.80 -7.59
C THR A 41 -3.51 -10.14 -6.41
N LEU A 42 -4.81 -9.85 -6.56
CA LEU A 42 -5.64 -9.33 -5.48
C LEU A 42 -5.76 -10.38 -4.36
N VAL A 43 -5.37 -10.01 -3.15
CA VAL A 43 -5.41 -10.87 -1.96
C VAL A 43 -6.29 -10.32 -0.83
N GLY A 44 -6.71 -9.07 -0.92
CA GLY A 44 -7.64 -8.44 0.03
C GLY A 44 -8.38 -7.26 -0.61
N PHE A 45 -9.63 -7.06 -0.20
CA PHE A 45 -10.42 -5.93 -0.66
C PHE A 45 -11.46 -5.53 0.38
N VAL A 46 -11.54 -4.25 0.66
CA VAL A 46 -12.63 -3.66 1.45
C VAL A 46 -13.12 -2.38 0.79
N GLN A 47 -14.38 -2.04 1.02
CA GLN A 47 -14.98 -0.79 0.57
C GLN A 47 -16.09 -0.36 1.52
N GLY A 48 -16.42 0.91 1.51
CA GLY A 48 -17.48 1.45 2.34
C GLY A 48 -17.68 2.93 2.12
N SER A 49 -18.45 3.53 3.03
CA SER A 49 -18.67 4.97 3.08
C SER A 49 -18.40 5.51 4.48
N ILE A 50 -17.91 6.73 4.52
CA ILE A 50 -17.66 7.50 5.75
C ILE A 50 -18.49 8.78 5.66
N THR A 51 -19.21 9.08 6.73
CA THR A 51 -19.92 10.36 6.89
C THR A 51 -19.38 11.05 8.12
N ALA A 52 -18.84 12.24 7.93
CA ALA A 52 -18.36 13.15 8.99
C ALA A 52 -19.12 14.48 8.91
N PRO A 53 -19.02 15.36 9.89
CA PRO A 53 -19.73 16.64 9.88
C PRO A 53 -19.44 17.54 8.67
N THR A 54 -18.23 17.46 8.10
CA THR A 54 -17.77 18.33 7.00
C THR A 54 -17.80 17.66 5.64
N PHE A 55 -17.82 16.32 5.57
CA PHE A 55 -17.77 15.58 4.28
C PHE A 55 -18.53 14.25 4.31
N THR A 56 -18.78 13.73 3.14
CA THR A 56 -19.18 12.33 2.93
C THR A 56 -18.28 11.73 1.84
N ALA A 57 -17.76 10.55 2.08
CA ALA A 57 -16.86 9.88 1.15
C ALA A 57 -17.21 8.40 0.96
N ASN A 58 -17.02 7.89 -0.25
CA ASN A 58 -16.84 6.48 -0.49
C ASN A 58 -15.34 6.17 -0.52
N TYR A 59 -14.97 5.01 -0.05
CA TYR A 59 -13.60 4.52 -0.13
C TYR A 59 -13.55 3.07 -0.58
N SER A 60 -12.45 2.70 -1.18
CA SER A 60 -12.04 1.31 -1.39
C SER A 60 -10.56 1.16 -1.09
N GLU A 61 -10.21 0.01 -0.57
CA GLU A 61 -8.83 -0.40 -0.33
C GLU A 61 -8.64 -1.82 -0.84
N ALA A 62 -7.60 -2.02 -1.62
CA ALA A 62 -7.20 -3.30 -2.17
C ALA A 62 -5.77 -3.64 -1.75
N ALA A 63 -5.51 -4.90 -1.50
CA ALA A 63 -4.17 -5.43 -1.26
C ALA A 63 -3.80 -6.40 -2.37
N PHE A 64 -2.62 -6.21 -2.97
CA PHE A 64 -2.10 -7.04 -4.05
C PHE A 64 -0.81 -7.71 -3.62
N SER A 65 -0.68 -9.01 -3.92
CA SER A 65 0.61 -9.70 -3.88
C SER A 65 1.33 -9.41 -5.19
N ASP A 66 2.31 -8.51 -5.16
CA ASP A 66 2.98 -8.01 -6.37
C ASP A 66 4.33 -8.72 -6.59
N PRO A 67 4.50 -9.46 -7.70
CA PRO A 67 5.77 -10.08 -8.04
C PRO A 67 6.88 -9.05 -8.37
N ALA A 68 6.51 -7.80 -8.68
CA ALA A 68 7.42 -6.69 -8.97
C ALA A 68 7.63 -5.73 -7.80
N ASN A 69 7.08 -6.02 -6.60
CA ASN A 69 7.24 -5.18 -5.41
C ASN A 69 8.72 -4.94 -5.10
N VAL A 70 9.06 -3.68 -4.75
CA VAL A 70 10.45 -3.22 -4.57
C VAL A 70 11.19 -3.93 -3.42
N TYR A 71 10.49 -4.44 -2.44
CA TYR A 71 11.09 -5.10 -1.26
C TYR A 71 11.26 -6.60 -1.44
N CYS A 72 10.26 -7.28 -1.99
CA CYS A 72 10.33 -8.72 -2.27
C CYS A 72 9.27 -9.17 -3.27
N PRO A 73 9.56 -10.15 -4.13
CA PRO A 73 8.55 -10.74 -5.02
C PRO A 73 7.38 -11.33 -4.22
N GLY A 74 6.16 -10.85 -4.50
CA GLY A 74 4.95 -11.27 -3.80
C GLY A 74 4.67 -10.55 -2.48
N CYS A 75 5.47 -9.57 -2.11
CA CYS A 75 5.15 -8.64 -1.03
C CYS A 75 3.91 -7.81 -1.37
N ILE A 76 3.30 -7.22 -0.35
CA ILE A 76 1.96 -6.63 -0.46
C ILE A 76 2.05 -5.14 -0.80
N ASP A 77 1.30 -4.77 -1.84
CA ASP A 77 0.95 -3.40 -2.19
C ASP A 77 -0.46 -3.10 -1.68
N PHE A 78 -0.62 -2.04 -0.90
CA PHE A 78 -1.92 -1.50 -0.49
C PHE A 78 -2.28 -0.34 -1.42
N VAL A 79 -3.50 -0.36 -1.94
CA VAL A 79 -3.98 0.62 -2.90
C VAL A 79 -5.30 1.18 -2.42
N TYR A 80 -5.35 2.49 -2.20
CA TYR A 80 -6.53 3.21 -1.74
C TYR A 80 -7.12 4.04 -2.87
N LEU A 81 -8.44 4.17 -2.86
CA LEU A 81 -9.19 5.09 -3.70
C LEU A 81 -10.26 5.75 -2.83
N VAL A 82 -10.36 7.08 -2.89
CA VAL A 82 -11.39 7.85 -2.21
C VAL A 82 -12.19 8.65 -3.22
N GLN A 83 -13.50 8.69 -3.04
CA GLN A 83 -14.41 9.59 -3.74
C GLN A 83 -15.07 10.52 -2.72
N ASN A 84 -14.97 11.81 -2.92
CA ASN A 84 -15.80 12.76 -2.19
C ASN A 84 -17.22 12.73 -2.77
N THR A 85 -18.18 12.17 -2.01
CA THR A 85 -19.59 12.08 -2.41
C THR A 85 -20.45 13.18 -1.80
N GLY A 86 -19.82 14.10 -1.05
CA GLY A 86 -20.49 15.29 -0.52
C GLY A 86 -20.97 16.22 -1.63
N THR A 87 -21.82 17.15 -1.29
CA THR A 87 -22.29 18.22 -2.19
C THR A 87 -21.51 19.52 -2.01
N VAL A 88 -20.75 19.60 -0.93
CA VAL A 88 -19.88 20.72 -0.54
C VAL A 88 -18.67 20.17 0.22
N GLY A 89 -17.64 20.99 0.40
CA GLY A 89 -16.42 20.60 1.10
C GLY A 89 -15.43 19.86 0.20
N THR A 90 -14.28 19.62 0.74
CA THR A 90 -13.15 18.91 0.11
C THR A 90 -12.75 17.72 0.98
N ILE A 91 -11.83 16.90 0.53
CA ILE A 91 -11.13 15.92 1.38
C ILE A 91 -9.65 16.29 1.32
N GLU A 92 -9.06 16.46 2.49
CA GLU A 92 -7.68 16.91 2.65
C GLU A 92 -6.71 15.78 2.99
N HIS A 93 -7.18 14.70 3.67
CA HIS A 93 -6.33 13.62 4.13
C HIS A 93 -6.97 12.25 3.96
N LEU A 94 -6.14 11.26 3.60
CA LEU A 94 -6.44 9.84 3.77
C LEU A 94 -5.28 9.18 4.52
N THR A 95 -5.61 8.47 5.58
CA THR A 95 -4.65 7.86 6.50
C THR A 95 -4.82 6.36 6.57
N GLY A 96 -3.73 5.62 6.37
CA GLY A 96 -3.63 4.17 6.61
C GLY A 96 -2.84 3.87 7.88
N PHE A 97 -3.19 2.80 8.59
CA PHE A 97 -2.67 2.47 9.91
C PHE A 97 -1.91 1.13 9.94
N ASN A 98 -1.14 0.90 11.02
CA ASN A 98 -0.44 -0.35 11.35
C ASN A 98 0.81 -0.64 10.50
N TYR A 99 1.53 0.38 10.06
CA TYR A 99 2.76 0.24 9.27
C TYR A 99 4.06 0.21 10.10
N ALA A 100 4.00 0.28 11.45
CA ALA A 100 5.13 0.52 12.34
C ALA A 100 6.37 -0.37 12.09
N SER A 101 6.19 -1.63 11.78
CA SER A 101 7.29 -2.61 11.65
C SER A 101 7.67 -2.92 10.20
N PHE A 102 7.10 -2.19 9.24
CA PHE A 102 7.28 -2.49 7.83
C PHE A 102 8.10 -1.40 7.12
N LEU A 103 8.90 -1.83 6.16
CA LEU A 103 9.45 -0.94 5.15
C LEU A 103 8.30 -0.47 4.27
N THR A 104 8.30 0.79 3.87
CA THR A 104 7.22 1.36 3.08
C THR A 104 7.75 2.29 2.02
N ASN A 105 7.23 2.12 0.81
CA ASN A 105 7.43 2.96 -0.33
C ASN A 105 6.07 3.51 -0.78
N VAL A 106 5.96 4.81 -1.00
CA VAL A 106 4.68 5.48 -1.19
C VAL A 106 4.62 6.30 -2.48
N GLY A 107 3.42 6.40 -3.02
CA GLY A 107 3.17 7.18 -4.21
C GLY A 107 1.72 7.09 -4.66
N TYR A 108 1.47 7.39 -5.93
CA TYR A 108 0.15 7.25 -6.54
C TYR A 108 0.22 6.73 -7.97
N SER A 109 -0.84 6.06 -8.42
CA SER A 109 -1.02 5.68 -9.81
C SER A 109 -2.20 6.46 -10.40
N LEU A 110 -2.01 7.04 -11.57
CA LEU A 110 -2.95 7.99 -12.16
C LEU A 110 -4.34 7.36 -12.39
N PHE A 111 -5.36 8.09 -11.98
CA PHE A 111 -6.75 7.85 -12.33
C PHE A 111 -7.31 9.09 -13.06
N ALA A 112 -7.83 8.91 -14.25
CA ALA A 112 -8.16 10.02 -15.14
C ALA A 112 -9.14 11.02 -14.49
N GLY A 113 -8.73 12.27 -14.35
CA GLY A 113 -9.54 13.35 -13.77
C GLY A 113 -9.57 13.38 -12.23
N ALA A 114 -8.70 12.60 -11.60
CA ALA A 114 -8.58 12.53 -10.14
C ALA A 114 -7.53 13.50 -9.59
N GLN A 115 -7.47 13.59 -8.26
CA GLN A 115 -6.54 14.44 -7.52
C GLN A 115 -5.37 13.61 -7.00
N ALA A 116 -4.14 14.02 -7.32
CA ALA A 116 -2.92 13.46 -6.76
C ALA A 116 -2.64 14.04 -5.36
N PRO A 117 -2.09 13.26 -4.41
CA PRO A 117 -1.64 13.81 -3.15
C PRO A 117 -0.46 14.74 -3.38
N SER A 118 -0.45 15.90 -2.72
CA SER A 118 0.67 16.85 -2.77
C SER A 118 1.87 16.31 -2.00
N MET A 119 1.61 15.58 -0.92
CA MET A 119 2.64 15.07 -0.01
C MET A 119 2.15 13.79 0.69
N VAL A 120 3.09 12.95 1.09
CA VAL A 120 2.84 11.79 1.96
C VAL A 120 3.71 11.93 3.20
N THR A 121 3.13 11.74 4.37
CA THR A 121 3.83 11.77 5.66
C THR A 121 3.75 10.44 6.36
N ARG A 122 4.77 10.13 7.18
CA ARG A 122 4.77 8.96 8.06
C ARG A 122 5.07 9.39 9.49
N THR A 123 4.28 8.92 10.44
CA THR A 123 4.49 9.23 11.88
C THR A 123 5.87 8.79 12.38
N SER A 124 6.35 9.42 13.46
CA SER A 124 7.67 9.13 14.02
C SER A 124 7.83 7.71 14.55
N ASP A 125 6.74 7.05 14.95
CA ASP A 125 6.70 5.64 15.32
C ASP A 125 6.53 4.71 14.10
N GLY A 126 6.32 5.29 12.91
CA GLY A 126 6.12 4.61 11.65
C GLY A 126 4.77 3.92 11.49
N SER A 127 3.84 4.08 12.43
CA SER A 127 2.58 3.34 12.46
C SER A 127 1.55 3.83 11.46
N VAL A 128 1.63 5.10 11.06
CA VAL A 128 0.62 5.77 10.23
C VAL A 128 1.27 6.38 8.99
N ILE A 129 0.61 6.17 7.86
CA ILE A 129 0.93 6.84 6.58
C ILE A 129 -0.26 7.71 6.23
N ASP A 130 -0.01 8.99 5.95
CA ASP A 130 -1.01 9.98 5.63
C ASP A 130 -0.74 10.60 4.26
N PHE A 131 -1.68 10.46 3.35
CA PHE A 131 -1.70 11.11 2.04
C PHE A 131 -2.40 12.45 2.17
N ASN A 132 -1.65 13.52 1.94
CA ASN A 132 -2.11 14.90 2.10
C ASN A 132 -2.47 15.49 0.73
N PHE A 133 -3.66 16.06 0.64
CA PHE A 133 -4.21 16.71 -0.54
C PHE A 133 -4.31 18.24 -0.34
N LEU A 134 -3.30 18.85 0.27
CA LEU A 134 -3.28 20.27 0.61
C LEU A 134 -2.77 21.15 -0.53
N GLY A 135 -3.04 22.46 -0.46
CA GLY A 135 -2.45 23.45 -1.36
C GLY A 135 -3.04 23.44 -2.77
N GLY A 136 -4.32 23.07 -2.92
CA GLY A 136 -5.03 23.03 -4.20
C GLY A 136 -5.09 21.64 -4.83
N SER A 137 -4.63 20.61 -4.10
CA SER A 137 -4.78 19.19 -4.46
C SER A 137 -5.97 18.55 -3.77
N ASP A 138 -6.70 19.30 -2.93
CA ASP A 138 -7.88 18.82 -2.20
C ASP A 138 -8.85 18.09 -3.13
N ILE A 139 -9.53 17.06 -2.66
CA ILE A 139 -10.48 16.30 -3.47
C ILE A 139 -11.84 16.97 -3.38
N PRO A 140 -12.28 17.75 -4.41
CA PRO A 140 -13.56 18.44 -4.38
C PRO A 140 -14.74 17.47 -4.41
N ALA A 141 -15.92 17.98 -4.07
CA ALA A 141 -17.17 17.27 -4.17
C ALA A 141 -17.37 16.65 -5.56
N GLY A 142 -17.70 15.37 -5.60
CA GLY A 142 -17.91 14.57 -6.82
C GLY A 142 -16.65 13.96 -7.44
N LEU A 143 -15.43 14.35 -7.00
CA LEU A 143 -14.18 13.86 -7.58
C LEU A 143 -13.55 12.72 -6.75
N TYR A 144 -12.51 12.15 -7.32
CA TYR A 144 -11.73 11.03 -6.76
C TYR A 144 -10.30 11.46 -6.43
N SER A 145 -9.65 10.73 -5.53
CA SER A 145 -8.19 10.67 -5.48
C SER A 145 -7.64 9.88 -6.65
N ASP A 146 -6.38 10.05 -7.00
CA ASP A 146 -5.62 9.02 -7.70
C ASP A 146 -5.58 7.72 -6.85
N PHE A 147 -5.16 6.60 -7.45
CA PHE A 147 -4.90 5.40 -6.69
C PHE A 147 -3.67 5.62 -5.79
N LEU A 148 -3.88 5.71 -4.47
CA LEU A 148 -2.80 5.92 -3.51
C LEU A 148 -2.15 4.59 -3.18
N VAL A 149 -0.84 4.51 -3.32
CA VAL A 149 -0.10 3.24 -3.26
C VAL A 149 0.87 3.24 -2.09
N VAL A 150 0.83 2.17 -1.30
CA VAL A 150 1.83 1.85 -0.27
C VAL A 150 2.38 0.45 -0.56
N GLN A 151 3.58 0.37 -1.10
CA GLN A 151 4.30 -0.90 -1.20
C GLN A 151 4.96 -1.21 0.14
N THR A 152 4.93 -2.46 0.55
CA THR A 152 5.49 -2.89 1.84
C THR A 152 6.33 -4.15 1.69
N ASN A 153 7.14 -4.48 2.71
CA ASN A 153 7.77 -5.79 2.83
C ASN A 153 6.89 -6.82 3.57
N ALA A 154 5.59 -6.52 3.77
CA ALA A 154 4.64 -7.46 4.32
C ALA A 154 4.35 -8.60 3.32
N THR A 155 4.09 -9.79 3.82
CA THR A 155 3.74 -10.97 3.01
C THR A 155 2.33 -11.49 3.31
N ALA A 156 1.60 -10.83 4.20
CA ALA A 156 0.23 -11.14 4.57
C ALA A 156 -0.56 -9.86 4.86
N VAL A 157 -1.88 -9.99 4.91
CA VAL A 157 -2.84 -8.92 5.15
C VAL A 157 -3.69 -9.27 6.38
N THR A 158 -4.02 -8.27 7.18
CA THR A 158 -4.92 -8.37 8.32
C THR A 158 -5.95 -7.23 8.27
N PRO A 159 -7.10 -7.34 8.96
CA PRO A 159 -7.97 -6.18 9.15
C PRO A 159 -7.25 -5.02 9.80
N GLY A 160 -7.53 -3.80 9.31
CA GLY A 160 -6.95 -2.56 9.75
C GLY A 160 -7.98 -1.44 9.86
N LEU A 161 -7.49 -0.22 9.89
CA LEU A 161 -8.29 1.00 9.90
C LEU A 161 -7.81 1.94 8.80
N ILE A 162 -8.74 2.76 8.31
CA ILE A 162 -8.46 3.98 7.55
C ILE A 162 -9.15 5.15 8.21
N SER A 163 -8.62 6.36 8.00
CA SER A 163 -9.27 7.62 8.34
C SER A 163 -9.32 8.53 7.13
N ILE A 164 -10.39 9.30 7.00
CA ILE A 164 -10.50 10.40 6.02
C ILE A 164 -10.81 11.65 6.81
N GLU A 165 -10.20 12.78 6.43
CA GLU A 165 -10.28 14.03 7.18
C GLU A 165 -10.48 15.25 6.26
N ASP A 166 -11.31 16.16 6.74
CA ASP A 166 -11.54 17.52 6.24
C ASP A 166 -12.10 18.37 7.40
N GLY A 167 -11.23 18.95 8.23
CA GLY A 167 -11.63 19.66 9.44
C GLY A 167 -12.38 18.81 10.48
N SER A 168 -12.88 17.66 10.09
CA SER A 168 -13.39 16.57 10.94
C SER A 168 -12.86 15.24 10.43
N ALA A 169 -12.77 14.23 11.31
CA ALA A 169 -12.28 12.90 10.95
C ALA A 169 -13.41 11.87 10.93
N GLY A 170 -13.32 10.94 10.00
CA GLY A 170 -14.17 9.75 9.96
C GLY A 170 -13.32 8.50 9.76
N ASN A 171 -13.59 7.45 10.54
CA ASN A 171 -12.84 6.19 10.52
C ASN A 171 -13.69 5.06 9.95
N ALA A 172 -13.03 4.11 9.31
CA ALA A 172 -13.66 2.90 8.80
C ALA A 172 -12.70 1.70 8.87
N THR A 173 -13.27 0.51 8.67
CA THR A 173 -12.47 -0.72 8.52
C THR A 173 -11.64 -0.64 7.25
N GLY A 174 -10.37 -0.98 7.37
CA GLY A 174 -9.41 -1.07 6.28
C GLY A 174 -8.66 -2.40 6.32
N LEU A 175 -7.58 -2.45 5.56
CA LEU A 175 -6.58 -3.51 5.55
C LEU A 175 -5.29 -2.99 6.19
N ALA A 176 -4.46 -3.89 6.66
CA ALA A 176 -3.16 -3.55 7.24
C ALA A 176 -2.13 -4.61 6.89
N PRO A 177 -0.84 -4.24 6.81
CA PRO A 177 0.23 -5.20 6.62
C PRO A 177 0.34 -6.14 7.82
N ALA A 178 0.62 -7.41 7.54
CA ALA A 178 0.91 -8.42 8.55
C ALA A 178 2.16 -9.23 8.18
N SER A 179 2.91 -9.61 9.21
CA SER A 179 3.92 -10.64 9.04
C SER A 179 3.24 -12.01 9.09
N PRO A 180 3.76 -13.01 8.38
CA PRO A 180 3.26 -14.38 8.56
C PRO A 180 3.34 -14.73 10.04
N VAL A 181 2.23 -15.15 10.60
CA VAL A 181 2.23 -15.69 11.96
C VAL A 181 3.06 -16.97 11.90
N PRO A 182 4.17 -17.11 12.65
CA PRO A 182 4.89 -18.38 12.72
C PRO A 182 3.88 -19.48 13.08
N GLU A 183 3.85 -20.55 12.28
CA GLU A 183 2.97 -21.68 12.58
C GLU A 183 3.14 -22.07 14.05
N PRO A 184 2.05 -22.16 14.82
CA PRO A 184 2.16 -22.43 16.24
C PRO A 184 3.06 -23.66 16.43
N ALA A 185 3.98 -23.59 17.41
CA ALA A 185 4.84 -24.72 17.79
C ALA A 185 4.05 -26.03 18.06
N SER A 186 2.72 -25.95 17.96
CA SER A 186 1.77 -27.06 17.98
C SER A 186 2.11 -28.17 16.98
N PHE A 187 2.60 -27.84 15.76
CA PHE A 187 3.04 -28.86 14.80
C PHE A 187 4.32 -29.55 15.26
N LEU A 188 5.25 -28.80 15.85
CA LEU A 188 6.45 -29.38 16.45
C LEU A 188 6.08 -30.23 17.67
N LEU A 189 5.16 -29.76 18.52
CA LEU A 189 4.67 -30.46 19.69
C LEU A 189 3.89 -31.73 19.28
N LEU A 190 3.03 -31.64 18.26
CA LEU A 190 2.32 -32.79 17.69
C LEU A 190 3.31 -33.82 17.12
N GLY A 191 4.30 -33.35 16.33
CA GLY A 191 5.33 -34.23 15.75
C GLY A 191 6.16 -34.94 16.83
N THR A 192 6.62 -34.21 17.82
CA THR A 192 7.39 -34.78 18.95
C THR A 192 6.52 -35.70 19.83
N GLY A 193 5.24 -35.32 20.03
CA GLY A 193 4.26 -36.17 20.71
C GLY A 193 4.05 -37.51 20.01
N LEU A 194 3.86 -37.50 18.69
CA LEU A 194 3.71 -38.73 17.88
C LEU A 194 4.94 -39.62 17.92
N ILE A 195 6.15 -39.00 17.81
CA ILE A 195 7.41 -39.76 17.94
C ILE A 195 7.53 -40.39 19.36
N GLY A 196 7.16 -39.65 20.40
CA GLY A 196 7.11 -40.14 21.74
C GLY A 196 6.21 -41.36 21.91
N ILE A 197 4.98 -41.26 21.37
CA ILE A 197 3.99 -42.38 21.41
C ILE A 197 4.50 -43.59 20.62
N ALA A 198 5.05 -43.38 19.44
CA ALA A 198 5.65 -44.44 18.62
C ALA A 198 6.79 -45.15 19.33
N GLY A 199 7.66 -44.41 20.03
CA GLY A 199 8.74 -44.95 20.86
C GLY A 199 8.25 -45.83 22.01
N VAL A 200 7.22 -45.38 22.70
CA VAL A 200 6.58 -46.15 23.78
C VAL A 200 5.90 -47.41 23.24
N ALA A 201 5.20 -47.29 22.12
CA ALA A 201 4.52 -48.44 21.46
C ALA A 201 5.53 -49.50 21.03
N LYS A 202 6.65 -49.08 20.36
CA LYS A 202 7.73 -50.00 20.00
C LYS A 202 8.31 -50.76 21.20
N ARG A 203 8.53 -50.06 22.33
CA ARG A 203 9.09 -50.65 23.56
C ARG A 203 8.10 -51.61 24.22
N LYS A 204 6.81 -51.37 24.16
CA LYS A 204 5.78 -52.14 24.82
C LYS A 204 5.31 -53.34 24.00
N PHE A 205 5.28 -53.26 22.69
CA PHE A 205 4.73 -54.28 21.79
C PHE A 205 5.78 -55.00 20.93
N GLY A 206 7.09 -54.67 21.06
CA GLY A 206 8.19 -55.48 20.50
C GLY A 206 8.24 -55.55 18.98
N PHE A 207 7.86 -54.47 18.26
CA PHE A 207 8.04 -54.36 16.81
C PHE A 207 9.46 -54.00 16.44
#